data_480569c63f632a3e52a4895fdf9d9e68
#
_entry.id   480569c63f632a3e52a4895fdf9d9e68
#
_cell.length_a   1.000
_cell.length_b   1.000
_cell.length_c   1.000
_cell.angle_alpha   90.00
_cell.angle_beta   90.00
_cell.angle_gamma   90.00
#
_symmetry.space_group_name_H-M   'P 1'
#
loop_
_entity.id
_entity.type
_entity.pdbx_description
1 polymer ?
#
loop_
_entity_poly.entity_id
_entity_poly.type
_entity_poly.pdbx_seq_one_letter_code
_entity_poly.pdbx_strand_id
1 'polypeptide(L)'
;MNRRQWLVSLGAFLFAWKKRPLGVIPKEELMKQQIKTDKAPQAIGPYSQGILTQNFLFVSGQIPINPATGEMVAGSIKEQTRQVLENLKAVLEAAGSSLSQVVKTTVFLQDMNDFSQMNEVYANYFEPPYPARSTIQVGRLPRDARLEIEAIALSGTRKA
;
A
#
# COMPACT_ATOMS: atom_id res chain seq x y z
N MET A 1 -2.00 -54.92 -58.06
CA MET A 1 -2.47 -53.57 -57.75
C MET A 1 -2.09 -53.26 -56.32
N ASN A 2 -1.12 -52.30 -56.11
CA ASN A 2 -0.44 -52.06 -54.86
C ASN A 2 -1.23 -51.18 -53.89
N ARG A 3 -1.42 -51.64 -52.65
CA ARG A 3 -1.89 -50.84 -51.53
C ARG A 3 -0.67 -50.14 -50.94
N ARG A 4 -0.56 -48.85 -51.13
CA ARG A 4 0.43 -48.03 -50.45
C ARG A 4 -0.11 -47.58 -49.08
N GLN A 5 0.61 -48.03 -48.05
CA GLN A 5 0.40 -47.69 -46.65
C GLN A 5 0.78 -46.21 -46.44
N TRP A 6 -0.15 -45.48 -45.88
CA TRP A 6 0.11 -44.16 -45.27
C TRP A 6 0.52 -44.36 -43.81
N LEU A 7 1.80 -44.26 -43.55
CA LEU A 7 2.32 -44.13 -42.20
C LEU A 7 2.14 -42.69 -41.76
N VAL A 8 1.17 -42.44 -40.90
CA VAL A 8 1.01 -41.18 -40.18
C VAL A 8 1.97 -41.22 -39.01
N SER A 9 3.04 -40.42 -39.12
CA SER A 9 3.98 -40.18 -38.03
C SER A 9 3.27 -39.34 -36.96
N LEU A 10 2.82 -39.98 -35.87
CA LEU A 10 2.42 -39.33 -34.64
C LEU A 10 3.70 -38.80 -33.94
N GLY A 11 4.05 -37.55 -34.19
CA GLY A 11 5.02 -36.85 -33.39
C GLY A 11 4.49 -36.69 -31.96
N ALA A 12 5.02 -37.46 -31.05
CA ALA A 12 4.76 -37.33 -29.63
C ALA A 12 5.36 -36.01 -29.14
N PHE A 13 4.54 -34.98 -29.03
CA PHE A 13 4.88 -33.80 -28.27
C PHE A 13 4.88 -34.15 -26.78
N LEU A 14 6.02 -34.64 -26.30
CA LEU A 14 6.29 -34.74 -24.87
C LEU A 14 6.43 -33.31 -24.32
N PHE A 15 5.31 -32.76 -23.85
CA PHE A 15 5.32 -31.61 -22.96
C PHE A 15 6.04 -32.04 -21.68
N ALA A 16 7.33 -31.77 -21.62
CA ALA A 16 8.10 -31.92 -20.39
C ALA A 16 7.61 -30.85 -19.41
N TRP A 17 6.57 -31.18 -18.66
CA TRP A 17 6.17 -30.42 -17.47
C TRP A 17 7.29 -30.56 -16.45
N LYS A 18 8.27 -29.65 -16.50
CA LYS A 18 9.23 -29.50 -15.44
C LYS A 18 8.45 -29.23 -14.16
N LYS A 19 8.26 -30.26 -13.32
CA LYS A 19 7.75 -30.11 -11.97
C LYS A 19 8.65 -29.12 -11.26
N ARG A 20 8.20 -27.86 -11.10
CA ARG A 20 8.84 -26.93 -10.17
C ARG A 20 8.74 -27.59 -8.78
N PRO A 21 9.85 -27.74 -8.06
CA PRO A 21 9.77 -28.22 -6.69
C PRO A 21 8.91 -27.21 -5.90
N LEU A 22 7.82 -27.71 -5.32
CA LEU A 22 7.00 -26.96 -4.38
C LEU A 22 7.93 -26.58 -3.21
N GLY A 23 8.18 -25.29 -3.01
CA GLY A 23 8.66 -24.83 -1.72
C GLY A 23 9.92 -24.00 -1.61
N VAL A 24 10.60 -23.61 -2.69
CA VAL A 24 11.70 -22.65 -2.57
C VAL A 24 11.33 -21.35 -3.30
N ILE A 25 10.84 -20.37 -2.54
CA ILE A 25 10.71 -18.99 -3.03
C ILE A 25 12.15 -18.47 -3.18
N PRO A 26 12.57 -18.00 -4.36
CA PRO A 26 13.91 -17.42 -4.54
C PRO A 26 14.13 -16.31 -3.50
N LYS A 27 15.33 -16.25 -2.92
CA LYS A 27 15.68 -15.29 -1.86
C LYS A 27 15.46 -13.83 -2.31
N GLU A 28 15.54 -13.55 -3.60
CA GLU A 28 15.26 -12.23 -4.19
C GLU A 28 13.78 -11.85 -4.17
N GLU A 29 12.85 -12.82 -4.16
CA GLU A 29 11.41 -12.56 -4.07
C GLU A 29 10.95 -12.22 -2.64
N LEU A 30 11.79 -12.47 -1.63
CA LEU A 30 11.50 -12.19 -0.21
C LEU A 30 12.08 -10.85 0.28
N MET A 31 12.70 -10.06 -0.59
CA MET A 31 13.35 -8.82 -0.17
C MET A 31 12.33 -7.73 0.14
N LYS A 32 12.39 -7.20 1.36
CA LYS A 32 11.73 -5.95 1.73
C LYS A 32 12.57 -4.76 1.29
N GLN A 33 11.96 -3.80 0.61
CA GLN A 33 12.57 -2.55 0.21
C GLN A 33 12.04 -1.41 1.06
N GLN A 34 12.92 -0.65 1.67
CA GLN A 34 12.53 0.57 2.39
C GLN A 34 12.11 1.65 1.40
N ILE A 35 10.99 2.30 1.68
CA ILE A 35 10.52 3.49 0.99
C ILE A 35 10.80 4.70 1.87
N LYS A 36 11.39 5.74 1.26
CA LYS A 36 11.70 7.00 1.91
C LYS A 36 11.43 8.16 0.96
N THR A 37 10.81 9.22 1.48
CA THR A 37 10.54 10.46 0.75
C THR A 37 10.60 11.66 1.68
N ASP A 38 11.07 12.81 1.17
CA ASP A 38 11.04 14.07 1.91
C ASP A 38 9.68 14.79 1.78
N LYS A 39 8.77 14.26 0.95
CA LYS A 39 7.41 14.78 0.77
C LYS A 39 6.42 14.28 1.83
N ALA A 40 6.86 13.43 2.76
CA ALA A 40 6.13 12.99 3.94
C ALA A 40 7.03 13.14 5.18
N PRO A 41 6.44 13.21 6.39
CA PRO A 41 7.22 13.33 7.61
C PRO A 41 8.26 12.21 7.74
N GLN A 42 9.48 12.59 8.14
CA GLN A 42 10.55 11.62 8.34
C GLN A 42 10.25 10.70 9.52
N ALA A 43 10.69 9.45 9.40
CA ALA A 43 10.63 8.51 10.52
C ALA A 43 11.54 8.98 11.67
N ILE A 44 10.99 9.15 12.85
CA ILE A 44 11.69 9.62 14.06
C ILE A 44 12.05 8.47 15.02
N GLY A 45 11.96 7.23 14.57
CA GLY A 45 12.23 6.04 15.36
C GLY A 45 12.74 4.88 14.50
N PRO A 46 12.87 3.68 15.05
CA PRO A 46 13.36 2.50 14.33
C PRO A 46 12.28 1.88 13.44
N TYR A 47 11.72 2.66 12.51
CA TYR A 47 10.74 2.24 11.53
C TYR A 47 10.98 2.93 10.17
N SER A 48 10.31 2.45 9.13
CA SER A 48 10.34 3.03 7.79
C SER A 48 9.02 3.71 7.47
N GLN A 49 9.01 4.77 6.66
CA GLN A 49 7.77 5.39 6.17
C GLN A 49 6.91 4.39 5.39
N GLY A 50 7.55 3.47 4.65
CA GLY A 50 6.89 2.36 4.01
C GLY A 50 7.86 1.22 3.73
N ILE A 51 7.31 0.02 3.58
CA ILE A 51 8.02 -1.20 3.17
C ILE A 51 7.32 -1.80 1.97
N LEU A 52 8.07 -1.90 0.87
CA LEU A 52 7.64 -2.61 -0.33
C LEU A 52 8.17 -4.05 -0.26
N THR A 53 7.31 -5.02 -0.49
CA THR A 53 7.66 -6.44 -0.61
C THR A 53 6.75 -7.12 -1.61
N GLN A 54 7.33 -7.88 -2.54
CA GLN A 54 6.57 -8.56 -3.62
C GLN A 54 5.55 -7.61 -4.29
N ASN A 55 4.26 -7.85 -4.08
CA ASN A 55 3.16 -7.12 -4.68
C ASN A 55 2.48 -6.13 -3.73
N PHE A 56 3.00 -5.97 -2.49
CA PHE A 56 2.39 -5.14 -1.48
C PHE A 56 3.32 -4.05 -0.96
N LEU A 57 2.74 -2.90 -0.75
CA LEU A 57 3.33 -1.78 -0.03
C LEU A 57 2.59 -1.61 1.30
N PHE A 58 3.34 -1.65 2.38
CA PHE A 58 2.88 -1.35 3.73
C PHE A 58 3.33 0.06 4.09
N VAL A 59 2.40 0.96 4.32
CA VAL A 59 2.67 2.35 4.70
C VAL A 59 2.40 2.52 6.18
N SER A 60 3.40 2.99 6.91
CA SER A 60 3.29 3.30 8.35
C SER A 60 2.27 4.39 8.61
N GLY A 61 1.74 4.42 9.83
CA GLY A 61 0.81 5.44 10.27
C GLY A 61 1.32 6.84 10.00
N GLN A 62 0.51 7.63 9.32
CA GLN A 62 0.77 9.04 9.05
C GLN A 62 -0.06 9.89 9.99
N ILE A 63 0.57 10.85 10.65
CA ILE A 63 -0.06 11.87 11.49
C ILE A 63 0.01 13.23 10.78
N PRO A 64 -0.77 14.23 11.18
CA PRO A 64 -0.93 15.48 10.43
C PRO A 64 0.27 16.45 10.61
N ILE A 65 1.49 15.99 10.34
CA ILE A 65 2.70 16.80 10.32
C ILE A 65 2.90 17.33 8.90
N ASN A 66 3.16 18.64 8.78
CA ASN A 66 3.61 19.24 7.53
C ASN A 66 5.09 18.84 7.30
N PRO A 67 5.43 18.13 6.23
CA PRO A 67 6.80 17.66 6.00
C PRO A 67 7.82 18.79 5.76
N ALA A 68 7.37 19.96 5.28
CA ALA A 68 8.25 21.09 5.01
C ALA A 68 8.68 21.82 6.30
N THR A 69 7.82 21.85 7.33
CA THR A 69 8.10 22.55 8.59
C THR A 69 8.43 21.62 9.75
N GLY A 70 8.04 20.34 9.66
CA GLY A 70 8.12 19.38 10.75
C GLY A 70 7.08 19.61 11.87
N GLU A 71 6.16 20.55 11.67
CA GLU A 71 5.17 20.93 12.67
C GLU A 71 3.83 20.25 12.45
N MET A 72 3.11 20.02 13.55
CA MET A 72 1.72 19.53 13.53
C MET A 72 0.82 20.58 12.87
N VAL A 73 0.01 20.18 11.91
CA VAL A 73 -0.99 21.07 11.31
C VAL A 73 -2.01 21.44 12.38
N ALA A 74 -2.09 22.72 12.68
CA ALA A 74 -3.13 23.27 13.54
C ALA A 74 -4.46 23.32 12.80
N GLY A 75 -5.57 23.43 13.54
CA GLY A 75 -6.89 23.65 12.97
C GLY A 75 -7.85 22.45 13.14
N SER A 76 -8.83 22.38 12.24
CA SER A 76 -9.93 21.42 12.31
C SER A 76 -9.46 20.00 11.98
N ILE A 77 -10.29 19.02 12.37
CA ILE A 77 -10.06 17.61 11.97
C ILE A 77 -10.02 17.47 10.42
N LYS A 78 -10.76 18.30 9.68
CA LYS A 78 -10.75 18.29 8.21
C LYS A 78 -9.37 18.68 7.64
N GLU A 79 -8.73 19.70 8.22
CA GLU A 79 -7.39 20.13 7.80
C GLU A 79 -6.35 19.07 8.15
N GLN A 80 -6.44 18.53 9.35
CA GLN A 80 -5.53 17.46 9.77
C GLN A 80 -5.72 16.18 8.93
N THR A 81 -6.95 15.79 8.61
CA THR A 81 -7.22 14.64 7.74
C THR A 81 -6.62 14.85 6.35
N ARG A 82 -6.75 16.05 5.78
CA ARG A 82 -6.15 16.37 4.49
C ARG A 82 -4.64 16.18 4.53
N GLN A 83 -3.96 16.71 5.54
CA GLN A 83 -2.52 16.58 5.67
C GLN A 83 -2.09 15.11 5.81
N VAL A 84 -2.79 14.30 6.59
CA VAL A 84 -2.51 12.88 6.75
C VAL A 84 -2.61 12.15 5.41
N LEU A 85 -3.67 12.43 4.63
CA LEU A 85 -3.88 11.78 3.33
C LEU A 85 -2.87 12.24 2.27
N GLU A 86 -2.43 13.51 2.31
CA GLU A 86 -1.32 13.99 1.45
C GLU A 86 0.01 13.31 1.84
N ASN A 87 0.30 13.14 3.13
CA ASN A 87 1.49 12.42 3.59
C ASN A 87 1.45 10.94 3.12
N LEU A 88 0.30 10.29 3.29
CA LEU A 88 0.08 8.92 2.83
C LEU A 88 0.32 8.79 1.31
N LYS A 89 -0.30 9.69 0.54
CA LYS A 89 -0.14 9.77 -0.92
C LYS A 89 1.33 9.92 -1.32
N ALA A 90 2.08 10.78 -0.64
CA ALA A 90 3.49 10.99 -0.94
C ALA A 90 4.35 9.73 -0.74
N VAL A 91 4.06 8.92 0.30
CA VAL A 91 4.75 7.62 0.51
C VAL A 91 4.35 6.61 -0.56
N LEU A 92 3.06 6.54 -0.93
CA LEU A 92 2.57 5.67 -2.00
C LEU A 92 3.27 5.99 -3.34
N GLU A 93 3.31 7.27 -3.72
CA GLU A 93 3.94 7.73 -4.97
C GLU A 93 5.45 7.46 -4.98
N ALA A 94 6.15 7.63 -3.85
CA ALA A 94 7.57 7.31 -3.74
C ALA A 94 7.88 5.82 -3.97
N ALA A 95 6.91 4.95 -3.75
CA ALA A 95 6.99 3.52 -4.03
C ALA A 95 6.51 3.14 -5.44
N GLY A 96 6.10 4.11 -6.28
CA GLY A 96 5.49 3.85 -7.58
C GLY A 96 4.05 3.33 -7.51
N SER A 97 3.39 3.49 -6.36
CA SER A 97 1.98 3.17 -6.13
C SER A 97 1.12 4.44 -6.16
N SER A 98 -0.15 4.33 -5.81
CA SER A 98 -1.08 5.47 -5.76
C SER A 98 -2.24 5.19 -4.81
N LEU A 99 -3.06 6.21 -4.53
CA LEU A 99 -4.28 6.06 -3.73
C LEU A 99 -5.26 5.06 -4.34
N SER A 100 -5.36 4.97 -5.66
CA SER A 100 -6.22 4.01 -6.36
C SER A 100 -5.77 2.55 -6.19
N GLN A 101 -4.54 2.32 -5.74
CA GLN A 101 -3.98 1.00 -5.49
C GLN A 101 -4.05 0.60 -4.00
N VAL A 102 -4.57 1.46 -3.13
CA VAL A 102 -4.79 1.14 -1.72
C VAL A 102 -5.90 0.10 -1.59
N VAL A 103 -5.60 -1.00 -0.91
CA VAL A 103 -6.55 -2.09 -0.68
C VAL A 103 -7.11 -2.08 0.74
N LYS A 104 -6.40 -1.48 1.68
CA LYS A 104 -6.80 -1.40 3.09
C LYS A 104 -6.27 -0.12 3.71
N THR A 105 -7.10 0.51 4.56
CA THR A 105 -6.68 1.54 5.51
C THR A 105 -7.14 1.21 6.93
N THR A 106 -6.36 1.62 7.92
CA THR A 106 -6.80 1.72 9.31
C THR A 106 -6.75 3.17 9.73
N VAL A 107 -7.86 3.68 10.23
CA VAL A 107 -7.99 5.05 10.75
C VAL A 107 -8.10 4.99 12.26
N PHE A 108 -7.15 5.63 12.93
CA PHE A 108 -7.13 5.80 14.38
C PHE A 108 -7.59 7.22 14.70
N LEU A 109 -8.61 7.38 15.52
CA LEU A 109 -9.13 8.67 15.96
C LEU A 109 -8.88 8.85 17.46
N GLN A 110 -8.50 10.05 17.85
CA GLN A 110 -8.44 10.44 19.25
C GLN A 110 -9.85 10.54 19.86
N ASP A 111 -10.81 10.97 19.05
CA ASP A 111 -12.23 11.12 19.42
C ASP A 111 -13.11 10.66 18.25
N MET A 112 -14.03 9.72 18.51
CA MET A 112 -14.96 9.23 17.48
C MET A 112 -15.98 10.29 17.04
N ASN A 113 -16.18 11.36 17.79
CA ASN A 113 -16.98 12.50 17.35
C ASN A 113 -16.41 13.19 16.11
N ASP A 114 -15.12 13.01 15.83
CA ASP A 114 -14.47 13.51 14.61
C ASP A 114 -14.76 12.67 13.36
N PHE A 115 -15.37 11.49 13.51
CA PHE A 115 -15.57 10.54 12.42
C PHE A 115 -16.27 11.15 11.21
N SER A 116 -17.38 11.85 11.40
CA SER A 116 -18.16 12.40 10.29
C SER A 116 -17.36 13.39 9.45
N GLN A 117 -16.67 14.33 10.09
CA GLN A 117 -15.87 15.34 9.41
C GLN A 117 -14.60 14.76 8.76
N MET A 118 -13.96 13.80 9.42
CA MET A 118 -12.86 13.03 8.83
C MET A 118 -13.33 12.29 7.58
N ASN A 119 -14.48 11.63 7.65
CA ASN A 119 -15.02 10.83 6.55
C ASN A 119 -15.39 11.67 5.32
N GLU A 120 -15.88 12.89 5.49
CA GLU A 120 -16.13 13.82 4.39
C GLU A 120 -14.84 14.12 3.59
N VAL A 121 -13.72 14.34 4.28
CA VAL A 121 -12.42 14.58 3.63
C VAL A 121 -11.89 13.30 3.00
N TYR A 122 -11.97 12.18 3.73
CA TYR A 122 -11.53 10.86 3.25
C TYR A 122 -12.18 10.48 1.93
N ALA A 123 -13.48 10.74 1.77
CA ALA A 123 -14.25 10.44 0.56
C ALA A 123 -13.74 11.18 -0.70
N ASN A 124 -13.02 12.29 -0.55
CA ASN A 124 -12.45 13.05 -1.67
C ASN A 124 -11.12 12.47 -2.18
N TYR A 125 -10.53 11.51 -1.46
CA TYR A 125 -9.24 10.91 -1.81
C TYR A 125 -9.36 9.50 -2.40
N PHE A 126 -10.48 8.83 -2.22
CA PHE A 126 -10.69 7.47 -2.69
C PHE A 126 -11.94 7.38 -3.56
N GLU A 127 -11.82 6.62 -4.64
CA GLU A 127 -12.91 6.35 -5.57
C GLU A 127 -13.35 4.87 -5.49
N PRO A 128 -14.58 4.54 -5.89
CA PRO A 128 -15.00 3.14 -5.97
C PRO A 128 -14.15 2.33 -6.98
N PRO A 129 -13.81 1.07 -6.67
CA PRO A 129 -14.10 0.40 -5.42
C PRO A 129 -13.23 0.93 -4.27
N TYR A 130 -13.88 1.35 -3.18
CA TYR A 130 -13.17 1.88 -2.00
C TYR A 130 -12.29 0.82 -1.34
N PRO A 131 -11.16 1.21 -0.70
CA PRO A 131 -10.38 0.28 0.10
C PRO A 131 -11.18 -0.25 1.30
N ALA A 132 -10.90 -1.47 1.72
CA ALA A 132 -11.40 -1.96 3.00
C ALA A 132 -10.90 -1.05 4.13
N ARG A 133 -11.75 -0.69 5.09
CA ARG A 133 -11.38 0.23 6.17
C ARG A 133 -11.83 -0.28 7.54
N SER A 134 -11.00 -0.03 8.55
CA SER A 134 -11.38 -0.05 9.96
C SER A 134 -11.17 1.36 10.53
N THR A 135 -12.11 1.84 11.36
CA THR A 135 -11.96 3.10 12.07
C THR A 135 -12.21 2.82 13.54
N ILE A 136 -11.29 3.22 14.39
CA ILE A 136 -11.33 2.97 15.83
C ILE A 136 -10.90 4.21 16.62
N GLN A 137 -11.47 4.38 17.80
CA GLN A 137 -10.99 5.35 18.76
C GLN A 137 -9.88 4.73 19.60
N VAL A 138 -8.82 5.51 19.86
CA VAL A 138 -7.67 5.09 20.65
C VAL A 138 -7.46 6.00 21.86
N GLY A 139 -6.69 5.54 22.82
CA GLY A 139 -6.44 6.29 24.05
C GLY A 139 -5.58 7.55 23.83
N ARG A 140 -4.57 7.49 22.97
CA ARG A 140 -3.68 8.60 22.63
C ARG A 140 -2.90 8.28 21.36
N LEU A 141 -2.62 9.29 20.54
CA LEU A 141 -1.80 9.21 19.35
C LEU A 141 -0.47 9.95 19.54
N PRO A 142 0.58 9.62 18.77
CA PRO A 142 1.86 10.31 18.83
C PRO A 142 1.70 11.82 18.63
N ARG A 143 2.42 12.62 19.43
CA ARG A 143 2.39 14.09 19.40
C ARG A 143 1.00 14.69 19.61
N ASP A 144 0.11 13.95 20.28
CA ASP A 144 -1.30 14.35 20.53
C ASP A 144 -2.07 14.63 19.22
N ALA A 145 -1.76 13.90 18.14
CA ALA A 145 -2.50 13.97 16.89
C ALA A 145 -3.96 13.57 17.11
N ARG A 146 -4.90 14.22 16.39
CA ARG A 146 -6.32 13.86 16.45
C ARG A 146 -6.65 12.64 15.63
N LEU A 147 -5.81 12.33 14.61
CA LEU A 147 -5.96 11.12 13.81
C LEU A 147 -4.59 10.62 13.32
N GLU A 148 -4.58 9.35 12.99
CA GLU A 148 -3.51 8.66 12.27
C GLU A 148 -4.12 7.72 11.24
N ILE A 149 -3.51 7.56 10.08
CA ILE A 149 -3.95 6.63 9.04
C ILE A 149 -2.77 5.83 8.53
N GLU A 150 -2.89 4.51 8.54
CA GLU A 150 -1.99 3.58 7.87
C GLU A 150 -2.67 2.95 6.65
N ALA A 151 -1.88 2.39 5.73
CA ALA A 151 -2.42 1.75 4.54
C ALA A 151 -1.62 0.53 4.09
N ILE A 152 -2.31 -0.38 3.41
CA ILE A 152 -1.74 -1.42 2.57
C ILE A 152 -2.19 -1.15 1.14
N ALA A 153 -1.25 -1.12 0.20
CA ALA A 153 -1.51 -0.90 -1.21
C ALA A 153 -0.88 -2.00 -2.06
N LEU A 154 -1.34 -2.14 -3.28
CA LEU A 154 -0.62 -2.91 -4.29
C LEU A 154 0.63 -2.13 -4.71
N SER A 155 1.71 -2.83 -4.98
CA SER A 155 2.88 -2.21 -5.61
C SER A 155 2.49 -1.73 -7.00
N GLY A 156 2.99 -0.58 -7.43
CA GLY A 156 2.95 -0.21 -8.83
C GLY A 156 3.56 -1.32 -9.69
N THR A 157 3.02 -1.57 -10.86
CA THR A 157 3.57 -2.56 -11.79
C THR A 157 5.06 -2.25 -12.01
N ARG A 158 5.95 -3.11 -11.52
CA ARG A 158 7.31 -3.13 -12.05
C ARG A 158 7.20 -3.38 -13.54
N LYS A 159 7.49 -2.37 -14.36
CA LYS A 159 7.84 -2.66 -15.76
C LYS A 159 9.06 -3.56 -15.71
N ALA A 160 8.89 -4.78 -16.21
CA ALA A 160 9.95 -5.76 -16.40
C ALA A 160 11.02 -5.20 -17.34
#